data_7ab21735a6ecf50b4960aa831d543137
#
_entry.id   7ab21735a6ecf50b4960aa831d543137
#
_cell.length_a   1.000
_cell.length_b   1.000
_cell.length_c   1.000
_cell.angle_alpha   90.00
_cell.angle_beta   90.00
_cell.angle_gamma   90.00
#
_symmetry.space_group_name_H-M   'P 1'
#
loop_
_entity.id
_entity.type
_entity.pdbx_description
1 polymer ?
#
loop_
_entity_poly.entity_id
_entity_poly.type
_entity_poly.pdbx_seq_one_letter_code
_entity_poly.pdbx_strand_id
1 'polypeptide(L)'
;MRIRLALLTACLCLAATALPARAAAPDDTRLEGRLPSGAAYVMDVPASWNGTVLLYSHGYTPAGAPNPAQNTPGPAVRDTLLAEGYALIGSSYATTGWAVTEAVPDQLATLKLFTERFGAARRTLAWGTSYGGFVTTVLAERHAARFDGSVSMCGLVQGGVANWNSTLDPVFALRTLLAPGSGIPLAGFADQAEAVAAATSLTSKVEAAQRTPEGRARIALAAALHGIPGHNDPSQPEPGPTDWQARQANQYTAVRGLLQMPAFSWRQEAEARAGGNPSWNTGVDYTALLARSPLYKEVTELYKEAGLSLRTDLSALDRAPRVPADPPAVRWMRNTSVLSGRLTDPQLNIHTTGDALIPVEAESAHRRAAGAAGSAHLLRQAYVDGPGHCTFTTGETLAALRTLEHRLDTGRWDASPGALNSRARQADPAAAPRFVPYRPAAYPRPHDLAHPSDARP
;
A
#
# COMPACT_ATOMS: atom_id res chain seq x y z
N MET A 1 -78.03 49.00 -58.82
CA MET A 1 -76.81 48.19 -59.09
C MET A 1 -76.12 47.94 -57.74
N ARG A 2 -76.29 46.77 -57.18
CA ARG A 2 -75.80 46.41 -55.79
C ARG A 2 -74.50 45.65 -55.87
N ILE A 3 -73.43 46.25 -55.36
CA ILE A 3 -72.08 45.59 -55.24
C ILE A 3 -72.06 44.87 -53.94
N ARG A 4 -71.84 43.57 -53.97
CA ARG A 4 -71.64 42.72 -52.78
C ARG A 4 -70.15 42.67 -52.48
N LEU A 5 -69.76 43.10 -51.27
CA LEU A 5 -68.39 42.98 -50.71
C LEU A 5 -68.26 41.63 -50.04
N ALA A 6 -67.32 40.81 -50.49
CA ALA A 6 -67.00 39.54 -49.86
C ALA A 6 -65.83 39.73 -48.90
N LEU A 7 -66.06 39.49 -47.60
CA LEU A 7 -64.98 39.40 -46.58
C LEU A 7 -64.33 37.99 -46.62
N LEU A 8 -63.06 37.98 -46.93
CA LEU A 8 -62.21 36.80 -46.71
C LEU A 8 -61.63 36.84 -45.27
N THR A 9 -62.04 35.87 -44.44
CA THR A 9 -61.49 35.67 -43.11
C THR A 9 -60.28 34.68 -43.23
N ALA A 10 -59.05 35.16 -43.04
CA ALA A 10 -57.85 34.32 -43.00
C ALA A 10 -57.66 33.74 -41.58
N CYS A 11 -57.83 32.43 -41.40
CA CYS A 11 -57.46 31.71 -40.18
C CYS A 11 -55.95 31.50 -40.16
N LEU A 12 -55.22 32.20 -39.27
CA LEU A 12 -53.86 31.93 -38.94
C LEU A 12 -53.83 30.74 -37.95
N CYS A 13 -53.43 29.51 -38.42
CA CYS A 13 -53.09 28.42 -37.54
C CYS A 13 -51.69 28.64 -36.97
N LEU A 14 -51.58 29.07 -35.71
CA LEU A 14 -50.32 28.99 -34.96
C LEU A 14 -50.00 27.51 -34.68
N ALA A 15 -49.08 26.94 -35.41
CA ALA A 15 -48.45 25.68 -35.06
C ALA A 15 -47.50 25.93 -33.87
N ALA A 16 -47.94 25.63 -32.65
CA ALA A 16 -47.05 25.55 -31.49
C ALA A 16 -46.11 24.35 -31.64
N THR A 17 -44.86 24.58 -32.03
CA THR A 17 -43.81 23.57 -31.97
C THR A 17 -43.50 23.32 -30.50
N ALA A 18 -44.00 22.21 -29.96
CA ALA A 18 -43.57 21.70 -28.65
C ALA A 18 -42.07 21.35 -28.73
N LEU A 19 -41.23 22.12 -28.07
CA LEU A 19 -39.84 21.75 -27.83
C LEU A 19 -39.87 20.41 -27.09
N PRO A 20 -39.05 19.42 -27.50
CA PRO A 20 -38.96 18.18 -26.74
C PRO A 20 -38.50 18.51 -25.33
N ALA A 21 -39.25 18.04 -24.34
CA ALA A 21 -38.87 18.14 -22.94
C ALA A 21 -37.49 17.48 -22.81
N ARG A 22 -36.49 18.29 -22.44
CA ARG A 22 -35.15 17.77 -22.14
C ARG A 22 -35.34 16.81 -20.98
N ALA A 23 -35.06 15.52 -21.20
CA ALA A 23 -35.05 14.53 -20.12
C ALA A 23 -34.18 15.10 -19.00
N ALA A 24 -34.71 15.12 -17.78
CA ALA A 24 -33.94 15.49 -16.62
C ALA A 24 -32.67 14.62 -16.62
N ALA A 25 -31.49 15.24 -16.41
CA ALA A 25 -30.27 14.49 -16.27
C ALA A 25 -30.50 13.50 -15.12
N PRO A 26 -30.03 12.25 -15.23
CA PRO A 26 -30.14 11.31 -14.13
C PRO A 26 -29.41 11.89 -12.90
N ASP A 27 -29.98 11.71 -11.72
CA ASP A 27 -29.36 12.16 -10.48
C ASP A 27 -28.13 11.31 -10.16
N ASP A 28 -27.17 11.88 -9.41
CA ASP A 28 -26.06 11.12 -8.85
C ASP A 28 -26.59 9.95 -8.02
N THR A 29 -26.03 8.79 -8.23
CA THR A 29 -26.48 7.56 -7.56
C THR A 29 -25.44 7.09 -6.56
N ARG A 30 -25.84 6.95 -5.27
CA ARG A 30 -25.08 6.26 -4.25
C ARG A 30 -25.78 4.95 -3.87
N LEU A 31 -25.09 3.84 -4.02
CA LEU A 31 -25.55 2.52 -3.59
C LEU A 31 -24.65 1.98 -2.50
N GLU A 32 -25.29 1.47 -1.45
CA GLU A 32 -24.63 0.76 -0.36
C GLU A 32 -25.39 -0.55 -0.10
N GLY A 33 -24.67 -1.57 0.35
CA GLY A 33 -25.29 -2.85 0.67
C GLY A 33 -24.26 -3.88 1.11
N ARG A 34 -24.66 -5.14 1.06
CA ARG A 34 -23.80 -6.27 1.37
C ARG A 34 -23.73 -7.25 0.22
N LEU A 35 -22.54 -7.78 0.00
CA LEU A 35 -22.29 -8.91 -0.89
C LEU A 35 -22.75 -10.22 -0.24
N PRO A 36 -22.95 -11.30 -1.00
CA PRO A 36 -23.25 -12.62 -0.44
C PRO A 36 -22.22 -13.15 0.56
N SER A 37 -20.96 -12.69 0.47
CA SER A 37 -19.89 -12.97 1.43
C SER A 37 -20.07 -12.30 2.79
N GLY A 38 -21.00 -11.33 2.89
CA GLY A 38 -21.18 -10.46 4.05
C GLY A 38 -20.38 -9.15 3.99
N ALA A 39 -19.45 -8.98 3.05
CA ALA A 39 -18.74 -7.73 2.86
C ALA A 39 -19.71 -6.59 2.52
N ALA A 40 -19.53 -5.44 3.15
CA ALA A 40 -20.22 -4.23 2.73
C ALA A 40 -19.64 -3.71 1.41
N TYR A 41 -20.45 -3.08 0.58
CA TYR A 41 -19.98 -2.36 -0.61
C TYR A 41 -20.55 -0.95 -0.63
N VAL A 42 -19.84 -0.06 -1.34
CA VAL A 42 -20.27 1.30 -1.66
C VAL A 42 -19.94 1.61 -3.12
N MET A 43 -20.88 2.25 -3.79
CA MET A 43 -20.75 2.73 -5.16
C MET A 43 -21.29 4.14 -5.25
N ASP A 44 -20.50 5.07 -5.78
CA ASP A 44 -20.90 6.42 -6.15
C ASP A 44 -20.80 6.56 -7.67
N VAL A 45 -21.90 6.81 -8.35
CA VAL A 45 -21.96 6.93 -9.80
C VAL A 45 -22.58 8.28 -10.14
N PRO A 46 -21.80 9.23 -10.69
CA PRO A 46 -22.34 10.57 -11.02
C PRO A 46 -23.25 10.49 -12.24
N ALA A 47 -24.22 11.38 -12.31
CA ALA A 47 -25.13 11.54 -13.45
C ALA A 47 -24.38 11.74 -14.78
N SER A 48 -23.22 12.39 -14.71
CA SER A 48 -22.33 12.65 -15.84
C SER A 48 -21.25 11.56 -15.99
N TRP A 49 -21.55 10.30 -15.64
CA TRP A 49 -20.54 9.23 -15.70
C TRP A 49 -19.82 9.19 -17.05
N ASN A 50 -18.48 9.32 -16.99
CA ASN A 50 -17.61 9.40 -18.16
C ASN A 50 -17.27 8.02 -18.78
N GLY A 51 -17.82 6.92 -18.25
CA GLY A 51 -17.57 5.55 -18.69
C GLY A 51 -16.38 4.88 -18.04
N THR A 52 -15.68 5.55 -17.09
CA THR A 52 -14.59 4.96 -16.32
C THR A 52 -15.07 4.60 -14.92
N VAL A 53 -14.74 3.38 -14.45
CA VAL A 53 -14.97 2.93 -13.08
C VAL A 53 -13.64 2.71 -12.38
N LEU A 54 -13.54 3.20 -11.14
CA LEU A 54 -12.38 3.07 -10.26
C LEU A 54 -12.75 2.13 -9.11
N LEU A 55 -12.15 0.94 -9.08
CA LEU A 55 -12.31 -0.04 -8.01
C LEU A 55 -11.22 0.19 -6.96
N TYR A 56 -11.61 0.75 -5.81
CA TYR A 56 -10.69 1.07 -4.72
C TYR A 56 -10.56 -0.07 -3.73
N SER A 57 -9.32 -0.42 -3.41
CA SER A 57 -8.97 -1.35 -2.34
C SER A 57 -8.41 -0.57 -1.15
N HIS A 58 -9.08 -0.69 0.00
CA HIS A 58 -8.67 0.02 1.22
C HIS A 58 -7.48 -0.65 1.94
N GLY A 59 -6.85 0.08 2.86
CA GLY A 59 -5.71 -0.38 3.66
C GLY A 59 -6.07 -1.48 4.66
N TYR A 60 -5.05 -1.92 5.42
CA TYR A 60 -5.22 -2.93 6.47
C TYR A 60 -6.16 -2.42 7.57
N THR A 61 -7.15 -3.23 7.92
CA THR A 61 -8.03 -3.01 9.06
C THR A 61 -7.68 -4.02 10.15
N PRO A 62 -7.27 -3.61 11.35
CA PRO A 62 -6.96 -4.55 12.44
C PRO A 62 -8.13 -5.47 12.78
N ALA A 63 -7.83 -6.68 13.23
CA ALA A 63 -8.87 -7.64 13.64
C ALA A 63 -9.78 -7.03 14.74
N GLY A 64 -11.10 -7.17 14.55
CA GLY A 64 -12.10 -6.63 15.46
C GLY A 64 -12.39 -5.13 15.34
N ALA A 65 -11.66 -4.39 14.51
CA ALA A 65 -11.96 -2.98 14.24
C ALA A 65 -13.18 -2.81 13.31
N PRO A 66 -13.87 -1.65 13.34
CA PRO A 66 -14.90 -1.32 12.36
C PRO A 66 -14.36 -1.44 10.92
N ASN A 67 -15.15 -2.06 10.05
CA ASN A 67 -14.76 -2.35 8.66
C ASN A 67 -15.80 -1.81 7.67
N PRO A 68 -15.91 -0.49 7.49
CA PRO A 68 -16.82 0.09 6.51
C PRO A 68 -16.28 -0.08 5.08
N ALA A 69 -17.20 -0.15 4.11
CA ALA A 69 -16.81 -0.08 2.70
C ALA A 69 -16.21 1.29 2.36
N GLN A 70 -15.17 1.28 1.53
CA GLN A 70 -14.49 2.48 1.07
C GLN A 70 -14.31 2.41 -0.45
N ASN A 71 -14.48 3.54 -1.14
CA ASN A 71 -14.29 3.65 -2.59
C ASN A 71 -13.26 4.70 -3.00
N THR A 72 -12.63 5.35 -2.02
CA THR A 72 -11.52 6.32 -2.21
C THR A 72 -10.69 6.43 -0.94
N PRO A 73 -9.45 6.95 -1.01
CA PRO A 73 -8.62 7.18 0.17
C PRO A 73 -9.09 8.36 1.04
N GLY A 74 -10.00 9.21 0.54
CA GLY A 74 -10.49 10.34 1.31
C GLY A 74 -11.48 11.22 0.55
N PRO A 75 -12.21 12.10 1.27
CA PRO A 75 -13.32 12.86 0.70
C PRO A 75 -12.89 13.84 -0.41
N ALA A 76 -11.78 14.54 -0.28
CA ALA A 76 -11.33 15.50 -1.29
C ALA A 76 -11.02 14.83 -2.64
N VAL A 77 -10.41 13.63 -2.61
CA VAL A 77 -10.18 12.82 -3.81
C VAL A 77 -11.50 12.35 -4.40
N ARG A 78 -12.44 11.90 -3.53
CA ARG A 78 -13.78 11.46 -3.94
C ARG A 78 -14.53 12.56 -4.69
N ASP A 79 -14.63 13.72 -4.08
CA ASP A 79 -15.42 14.84 -4.63
C ASP A 79 -14.86 15.32 -5.97
N THR A 80 -13.53 15.38 -6.11
CA THR A 80 -12.88 15.71 -7.38
C THR A 80 -13.19 14.68 -8.46
N LEU A 81 -13.03 13.38 -8.17
CA LEU A 81 -13.25 12.33 -9.15
C LEU A 81 -14.73 12.24 -9.59
N LEU A 82 -15.67 12.42 -8.66
CA LEU A 82 -17.09 12.46 -9.01
C LEU A 82 -17.42 13.67 -9.91
N ALA A 83 -16.87 14.84 -9.60
CA ALA A 83 -17.04 16.04 -10.44
C ALA A 83 -16.45 15.84 -11.86
N GLU A 84 -15.42 15.01 -12.01
CA GLU A 84 -14.82 14.63 -13.30
C GLU A 84 -15.56 13.46 -13.99
N GLY A 85 -16.61 12.94 -13.37
CA GLY A 85 -17.48 11.92 -13.95
C GLY A 85 -17.04 10.48 -13.72
N TYR A 86 -16.11 10.21 -12.83
CA TYR A 86 -15.70 8.81 -12.51
C TYR A 86 -16.73 8.12 -11.62
N ALA A 87 -17.04 6.86 -11.92
CA ALA A 87 -17.74 5.98 -10.99
C ALA A 87 -16.74 5.41 -9.98
N LEU A 88 -17.07 5.48 -8.70
CA LEU A 88 -16.19 5.08 -7.60
C LEU A 88 -16.82 3.91 -6.86
N ILE A 89 -16.13 2.77 -6.79
CA ILE A 89 -16.65 1.57 -6.13
C ILE A 89 -15.61 0.91 -5.23
N GLY A 90 -16.07 0.17 -4.21
CA GLY A 90 -15.19 -0.61 -3.36
C GLY A 90 -15.97 -1.40 -2.30
N SER A 91 -15.31 -2.35 -1.66
CA SER A 91 -15.88 -3.16 -0.59
C SER A 91 -15.09 -3.02 0.71
N SER A 92 -15.70 -3.48 1.82
CA SER A 92 -15.04 -3.56 3.13
C SER A 92 -14.17 -4.80 3.29
N TYR A 93 -14.21 -5.73 2.32
CA TYR A 93 -13.88 -7.15 2.46
C TYR A 93 -14.78 -7.85 3.50
N ALA A 94 -14.93 -9.19 3.43
CA ALA A 94 -15.78 -9.91 4.36
C ALA A 94 -15.21 -9.99 5.77
N THR A 95 -13.88 -9.86 5.89
CA THR A 95 -13.16 -9.89 7.17
C THR A 95 -12.08 -8.81 7.22
N THR A 96 -11.58 -8.54 8.43
CA THR A 96 -10.42 -7.69 8.70
C THR A 96 -9.13 -8.51 8.75
N GLY A 97 -7.99 -7.89 9.00
CA GLY A 97 -6.68 -8.54 9.07
C GLY A 97 -6.03 -8.82 7.71
N TRP A 98 -5.29 -9.91 7.59
CA TRP A 98 -4.64 -10.34 6.34
C TRP A 98 -5.63 -11.00 5.37
N ALA A 99 -6.66 -10.27 5.00
CA ALA A 99 -7.88 -10.73 4.34
C ALA A 99 -7.76 -10.89 2.81
N VAL A 100 -6.58 -11.22 2.26
CA VAL A 100 -6.39 -11.30 0.79
C VAL A 100 -7.30 -12.34 0.12
N THR A 101 -7.61 -13.42 0.81
CA THR A 101 -8.48 -14.50 0.31
C THR A 101 -9.95 -14.09 0.22
N GLU A 102 -10.36 -13.09 0.98
CA GLU A 102 -11.69 -12.47 0.96
C GLU A 102 -11.70 -11.20 0.11
N ALA A 103 -10.66 -10.37 0.24
CA ALA A 103 -10.59 -9.07 -0.44
C ALA A 103 -10.68 -9.20 -1.97
N VAL A 104 -9.93 -10.13 -2.55
CA VAL A 104 -9.90 -10.31 -4.01
C VAL A 104 -11.27 -10.74 -4.57
N PRO A 105 -11.95 -11.81 -4.09
CA PRO A 105 -13.27 -12.15 -4.57
C PRO A 105 -14.33 -11.08 -4.26
N ASP A 106 -14.25 -10.38 -3.12
CA ASP A 106 -15.22 -9.33 -2.79
C ASP A 106 -15.08 -8.10 -3.70
N GLN A 107 -13.86 -7.70 -4.04
CA GLN A 107 -13.62 -6.65 -5.02
C GLN A 107 -14.15 -7.03 -6.42
N LEU A 108 -13.93 -8.27 -6.85
CA LEU A 108 -14.47 -8.77 -8.13
C LEU A 108 -16.01 -8.86 -8.10
N ALA A 109 -16.60 -9.27 -6.99
CA ALA A 109 -18.06 -9.30 -6.82
C ALA A 109 -18.65 -7.88 -6.83
N THR A 110 -17.96 -6.90 -6.23
CA THR A 110 -18.36 -5.49 -6.28
C THR A 110 -18.34 -4.97 -7.71
N LEU A 111 -17.28 -5.24 -8.47
CA LEU A 111 -17.20 -4.88 -9.89
C LEU A 111 -18.29 -5.55 -10.73
N LYS A 112 -18.56 -6.83 -10.48
CA LYS A 112 -19.63 -7.57 -11.16
C LYS A 112 -21.00 -6.93 -10.87
N LEU A 113 -21.31 -6.63 -9.61
CA LEU A 113 -22.55 -5.96 -9.21
C LEU A 113 -22.67 -4.57 -9.86
N PHE A 114 -21.60 -3.81 -9.93
CA PHE A 114 -21.57 -2.54 -10.67
C PHE A 114 -21.97 -2.74 -12.13
N THR A 115 -21.35 -3.70 -12.81
CA THR A 115 -21.64 -3.99 -14.22
C THR A 115 -23.10 -4.41 -14.44
N GLU A 116 -23.66 -5.19 -13.53
CA GLU A 116 -25.08 -5.63 -13.58
C GLU A 116 -26.06 -4.45 -13.40
N ARG A 117 -25.69 -3.43 -12.65
CA ARG A 117 -26.55 -2.28 -12.33
C ARG A 117 -26.43 -1.13 -13.32
N PHE A 118 -25.23 -0.86 -13.80
CA PHE A 118 -24.92 0.34 -14.60
C PHE A 118 -24.45 0.02 -16.03
N GLY A 119 -24.23 -1.27 -16.33
CA GLY A 119 -23.67 -1.70 -17.61
C GLY A 119 -22.13 -1.79 -17.58
N ALA A 120 -21.55 -2.24 -18.68
CA ALA A 120 -20.11 -2.36 -18.84
C ALA A 120 -19.45 -0.99 -18.89
N ALA A 121 -18.38 -0.80 -18.13
CA ALA A 121 -17.55 0.39 -18.21
C ALA A 121 -16.73 0.38 -19.51
N ARG A 122 -16.46 1.56 -20.05
CA ARG A 122 -15.49 1.75 -21.14
C ARG A 122 -14.06 1.51 -20.66
N ARG A 123 -13.79 1.82 -19.39
CA ARG A 123 -12.50 1.63 -18.73
C ARG A 123 -12.69 1.22 -17.27
N THR A 124 -11.95 0.22 -16.84
CA THR A 124 -11.95 -0.26 -15.45
C THR A 124 -10.55 -0.19 -14.89
N LEU A 125 -10.34 0.61 -13.84
CA LEU A 125 -9.05 0.76 -13.17
C LEU A 125 -9.14 0.24 -11.74
N ALA A 126 -8.16 -0.58 -11.33
CA ALA A 126 -7.97 -0.96 -9.94
C ALA A 126 -6.98 -0.01 -9.27
N TRP A 127 -7.27 0.43 -8.05
CA TRP A 127 -6.35 1.27 -7.28
C TRP A 127 -6.51 1.04 -5.79
N GLY A 128 -5.48 1.38 -5.02
CA GLY A 128 -5.56 1.17 -3.57
C GLY A 128 -4.34 1.68 -2.83
N THR A 129 -4.48 1.83 -1.51
CA THR A 129 -3.45 2.33 -0.60
C THR A 129 -2.99 1.24 0.37
N SER A 130 -1.69 1.22 0.73
CA SER A 130 -1.17 0.31 1.75
C SER A 130 -1.48 -1.17 1.42
N TYR A 131 -2.11 -1.88 2.32
CA TYR A 131 -2.61 -3.24 2.07
C TYR A 131 -3.53 -3.30 0.83
N GLY A 132 -4.33 -2.26 0.58
CA GLY A 132 -5.14 -2.14 -0.63
C GLY A 132 -4.30 -1.98 -1.90
N GLY A 133 -3.11 -1.38 -1.83
CA GLY A 133 -2.15 -1.36 -2.93
C GLY A 133 -1.60 -2.75 -3.24
N PHE A 134 -1.41 -3.59 -2.22
CA PHE A 134 -1.10 -5.01 -2.40
C PHE A 134 -2.28 -5.76 -3.05
N VAL A 135 -3.51 -5.63 -2.53
CA VAL A 135 -4.72 -6.24 -3.12
C VAL A 135 -4.89 -5.81 -4.58
N THR A 136 -4.68 -4.53 -4.88
CA THR A 136 -4.69 -3.99 -6.25
C THR A 136 -3.69 -4.70 -7.16
N THR A 137 -2.46 -4.92 -6.67
CA THR A 137 -1.44 -5.62 -7.45
C THR A 137 -1.79 -7.11 -7.65
N VAL A 138 -2.38 -7.76 -6.63
CA VAL A 138 -2.90 -9.14 -6.78
C VAL A 138 -4.00 -9.20 -7.84
N LEU A 139 -4.93 -8.23 -7.84
CA LEU A 139 -5.97 -8.12 -8.88
C LEU A 139 -5.36 -7.94 -10.26
N ALA A 140 -4.40 -7.04 -10.42
CA ALA A 140 -3.72 -6.76 -11.69
C ALA A 140 -2.96 -7.98 -12.25
N GLU A 141 -2.31 -8.77 -11.38
CA GLU A 141 -1.57 -9.96 -11.82
C GLU A 141 -2.46 -11.20 -12.08
N ARG A 142 -3.50 -11.40 -11.25
CA ARG A 142 -4.26 -12.66 -11.26
C ARG A 142 -5.62 -12.55 -11.95
N HIS A 143 -6.13 -11.33 -12.14
CA HIS A 143 -7.42 -11.04 -12.74
C HIS A 143 -7.35 -9.93 -13.80
N ALA A 144 -6.22 -9.83 -14.48
CA ALA A 144 -5.90 -8.79 -15.46
C ALA A 144 -7.02 -8.56 -16.49
N ALA A 145 -7.67 -9.62 -16.99
CA ALA A 145 -8.78 -9.51 -17.95
C ALA A 145 -9.99 -8.66 -17.46
N ARG A 146 -9.98 -8.20 -16.22
CA ARG A 146 -11.01 -7.35 -15.61
C ARG A 146 -10.63 -5.87 -15.56
N PHE A 147 -9.37 -5.54 -15.86
CA PHE A 147 -8.82 -4.21 -15.65
C PHE A 147 -8.03 -3.75 -16.88
N ASP A 148 -8.08 -2.47 -17.17
CA ASP A 148 -7.27 -1.82 -18.20
C ASP A 148 -5.93 -1.32 -17.64
N GLY A 149 -5.84 -1.18 -16.31
CA GLY A 149 -4.63 -0.76 -15.61
C GLY A 149 -4.84 -0.61 -14.11
N SER A 150 -3.75 -0.32 -13.39
CA SER A 150 -3.79 -0.25 -11.92
C SER A 150 -2.86 0.81 -11.33
N VAL A 151 -3.24 1.32 -10.13
CA VAL A 151 -2.40 2.21 -9.32
C VAL A 151 -2.25 1.64 -7.91
N SER A 152 -1.02 1.27 -7.53
CA SER A 152 -0.66 0.85 -6.18
C SER A 152 0.02 2.01 -5.44
N MET A 153 -0.55 2.45 -4.33
CA MET A 153 -0.03 3.57 -3.53
C MET A 153 0.50 3.04 -2.20
N CYS A 154 1.81 3.25 -1.92
CA CYS A 154 2.48 2.73 -0.71
C CYS A 154 2.14 1.25 -0.43
N GLY A 155 1.98 0.44 -1.48
CA GLY A 155 1.54 -0.95 -1.38
C GLY A 155 2.62 -1.89 -0.85
N LEU A 156 2.19 -3.01 -0.25
CA LEU A 156 3.09 -4.10 0.17
C LEU A 156 3.53 -4.93 -1.05
N VAL A 157 4.11 -4.26 -2.06
CA VAL A 157 4.44 -4.86 -3.36
C VAL A 157 5.66 -5.80 -3.32
N GLN A 158 6.31 -5.95 -2.17
CA GLN A 158 7.27 -7.01 -1.88
C GLN A 158 6.60 -8.37 -1.64
N GLY A 159 5.26 -8.39 -1.40
CA GLY A 159 4.47 -9.59 -1.12
C GLY A 159 4.57 -10.08 0.32
N GLY A 160 3.64 -10.98 0.70
CA GLY A 160 3.43 -11.37 2.10
C GLY A 160 4.62 -12.09 2.73
N VAL A 161 5.24 -13.04 2.03
CA VAL A 161 6.41 -13.78 2.59
C VAL A 161 7.56 -12.83 2.90
N ALA A 162 7.91 -11.95 1.96
CA ALA A 162 8.96 -10.96 2.15
C ALA A 162 8.61 -9.96 3.28
N ASN A 163 7.35 -9.53 3.34
CA ASN A 163 6.86 -8.64 4.40
C ASN A 163 7.05 -9.25 5.79
N TRP A 164 6.57 -10.47 6.02
CA TRP A 164 6.65 -11.11 7.33
C TRP A 164 8.07 -11.49 7.72
N ASN A 165 8.92 -11.85 6.76
CA ASN A 165 10.35 -12.09 7.01
C ASN A 165 11.07 -10.80 7.44
N SER A 166 10.88 -9.68 6.72
CA SER A 166 11.52 -8.41 7.07
C SER A 166 10.97 -7.79 8.36
N THR A 167 9.75 -8.12 8.76
CA THR A 167 9.19 -7.73 10.05
C THR A 167 9.75 -8.57 11.21
N LEU A 168 10.14 -9.81 10.95
CA LEU A 168 10.77 -10.70 11.94
C LEU A 168 12.20 -10.27 12.30
N ASP A 169 13.00 -9.85 11.32
CA ASP A 169 14.42 -9.56 11.53
C ASP A 169 14.69 -8.45 12.58
N PRO A 170 14.03 -7.29 12.58
CA PRO A 170 14.25 -6.27 13.61
C PRO A 170 13.87 -6.74 15.02
N VAL A 171 12.75 -7.46 15.17
CA VAL A 171 12.34 -7.95 16.50
C VAL A 171 13.24 -9.05 17.01
N PHE A 172 13.80 -9.87 16.11
CA PHE A 172 14.83 -10.85 16.45
C PHE A 172 16.11 -10.17 16.94
N ALA A 173 16.58 -9.12 16.26
CA ALA A 173 17.73 -8.35 16.68
C ALA A 173 17.51 -7.67 18.05
N LEU A 174 16.36 -7.03 18.24
CA LEU A 174 16.00 -6.36 19.50
C LEU A 174 15.94 -7.36 20.65
N ARG A 175 15.25 -8.50 20.49
CA ARG A 175 15.20 -9.52 21.54
C ARG A 175 16.59 -10.06 21.88
N THR A 176 17.38 -10.39 20.86
CA THR A 176 18.70 -10.99 21.07
C THR A 176 19.67 -10.05 21.77
N LEU A 177 19.66 -8.75 21.44
CA LEU A 177 20.63 -7.78 21.91
C LEU A 177 20.16 -6.99 23.15
N LEU A 178 18.85 -6.83 23.37
CA LEU A 178 18.31 -6.04 24.45
C LEU A 178 17.62 -6.86 25.55
N ALA A 179 17.27 -8.11 25.23
CA ALA A 179 16.59 -9.02 26.16
C ALA A 179 17.16 -10.46 26.04
N PRO A 180 18.49 -10.64 26.12
CA PRO A 180 19.09 -11.97 25.99
C PRO A 180 18.53 -12.93 27.04
N GLY A 181 18.19 -14.16 26.64
CA GLY A 181 17.64 -15.19 27.52
C GLY A 181 16.20 -14.96 28.00
N SER A 182 15.50 -13.92 27.53
CA SER A 182 14.14 -13.60 27.99
C SER A 182 13.07 -14.62 27.60
N GLY A 183 13.31 -15.43 26.58
CA GLY A 183 12.29 -16.37 26.06
C GLY A 183 11.09 -15.70 25.38
N ILE A 184 11.08 -14.37 25.14
CA ILE A 184 9.97 -13.66 24.49
C ILE A 184 9.71 -14.30 23.11
N PRO A 185 8.51 -14.85 22.84
CA PRO A 185 8.19 -15.40 21.53
C PRO A 185 8.13 -14.28 20.47
N LEU A 186 8.57 -14.57 19.23
CA LEU A 186 8.57 -13.63 18.10
C LEU A 186 7.63 -14.06 16.98
N ALA A 187 7.12 -15.28 17.05
CA ALA A 187 6.21 -15.90 16.09
C ALA A 187 5.59 -17.15 16.74
N GLY A 188 4.53 -17.70 16.12
CA GLY A 188 3.86 -18.90 16.61
C GLY A 188 3.03 -18.66 17.84
N PHE A 189 2.39 -17.49 17.94
CA PHE A 189 1.55 -17.11 19.09
C PHE A 189 0.27 -17.94 19.16
N ALA A 190 -0.04 -18.45 20.35
CA ALA A 190 -1.26 -19.21 20.58
C ALA A 190 -2.52 -18.34 20.36
N ASP A 191 -2.46 -17.06 20.80
CA ASP A 191 -3.56 -16.11 20.67
C ASP A 191 -3.08 -14.65 20.69
N GLN A 192 -4.02 -13.69 20.57
CA GLN A 192 -3.73 -12.26 20.64
C GLN A 192 -3.20 -11.83 22.01
N ALA A 193 -3.60 -12.47 23.10
CA ALA A 193 -3.14 -12.10 24.44
C ALA A 193 -1.65 -12.40 24.60
N GLU A 194 -1.18 -13.55 24.09
CA GLU A 194 0.25 -13.88 24.09
C GLU A 194 1.05 -12.91 23.19
N ALA A 195 0.54 -12.59 22.00
CA ALA A 195 1.18 -11.63 21.10
C ALA A 195 1.33 -10.24 21.75
N VAL A 196 0.27 -9.75 22.43
CA VAL A 196 0.28 -8.47 23.15
C VAL A 196 1.24 -8.51 24.35
N ALA A 197 1.27 -9.60 25.10
CA ALA A 197 2.20 -9.75 26.24
C ALA A 197 3.67 -9.75 25.75
N ALA A 198 3.97 -10.44 24.66
CA ALA A 198 5.29 -10.44 24.04
C ALA A 198 5.69 -9.04 23.52
N ALA A 199 4.76 -8.33 22.85
CA ALA A 199 4.94 -6.96 22.40
C ALA A 199 5.27 -6.03 23.57
N THR A 200 4.47 -6.07 24.65
CA THR A 200 4.65 -5.25 25.86
C THR A 200 6.00 -5.50 26.51
N SER A 201 6.38 -6.78 26.63
CA SER A 201 7.65 -7.19 27.23
C SER A 201 8.83 -6.66 26.43
N LEU A 202 8.83 -6.82 25.09
CA LEU A 202 9.93 -6.33 24.25
C LEU A 202 9.96 -4.80 24.17
N THR A 203 8.81 -4.15 24.08
CA THR A 203 8.69 -2.67 24.08
C THR A 203 9.33 -2.08 25.32
N SER A 204 9.04 -2.63 26.52
CA SER A 204 9.66 -2.17 27.77
C SER A 204 11.19 -2.24 27.74
N LYS A 205 11.77 -3.29 27.13
CA LYS A 205 13.23 -3.43 26.97
C LYS A 205 13.80 -2.38 26.00
N VAL A 206 13.10 -2.13 24.89
CA VAL A 206 13.48 -1.13 23.91
C VAL A 206 13.40 0.29 24.52
N GLU A 207 12.37 0.59 25.31
CA GLU A 207 12.23 1.89 26.00
C GLU A 207 13.35 2.11 27.03
N ALA A 208 13.72 1.08 27.77
CA ALA A 208 14.85 1.15 28.68
C ALA A 208 16.18 1.37 27.93
N ALA A 209 16.39 0.64 26.82
CA ALA A 209 17.58 0.74 25.98
C ALA A 209 17.73 2.12 25.33
N GLN A 210 16.65 2.78 24.94
CA GLN A 210 16.70 4.13 24.32
C GLN A 210 17.39 5.17 25.20
N ARG A 211 17.46 4.94 26.51
CA ARG A 211 18.10 5.88 27.46
C ARG A 211 19.62 5.85 27.42
N THR A 212 20.23 4.85 26.80
CA THR A 212 21.69 4.69 26.73
C THR A 212 22.22 4.76 25.30
N PRO A 213 23.45 5.24 25.08
CA PRO A 213 24.07 5.23 23.75
C PRO A 213 24.11 3.83 23.13
N GLU A 214 24.43 2.79 23.93
CA GLU A 214 24.54 1.41 23.51
C GLU A 214 23.17 0.87 23.05
N GLY A 215 22.12 1.19 23.77
CA GLY A 215 20.76 0.79 23.41
C GLY A 215 20.29 1.49 22.14
N ARG A 216 20.57 2.79 21.98
CA ARG A 216 20.24 3.56 20.75
C ARG A 216 20.94 2.94 19.53
N ALA A 217 22.23 2.59 19.62
CA ALA A 217 22.96 1.95 18.54
C ALA A 217 22.32 0.62 18.11
N ARG A 218 21.90 -0.23 19.07
CA ARG A 218 21.22 -1.50 18.82
C ARG A 218 19.82 -1.34 18.22
N ILE A 219 19.09 -0.29 18.64
CA ILE A 219 17.80 0.06 18.03
C ILE A 219 17.99 0.51 16.58
N ALA A 220 19.01 1.31 16.28
CA ALA A 220 19.35 1.69 14.92
C ALA A 220 19.74 0.50 14.04
N LEU A 221 20.47 -0.48 14.59
CA LEU A 221 20.74 -1.74 13.89
C LEU A 221 19.44 -2.45 13.51
N ALA A 222 18.53 -2.61 14.46
CA ALA A 222 17.23 -3.24 14.19
C ALA A 222 16.41 -2.45 13.13
N ALA A 223 16.38 -1.13 13.22
CA ALA A 223 15.76 -0.26 12.23
C ALA A 223 16.36 -0.45 10.83
N ALA A 224 17.68 -0.56 10.73
CA ALA A 224 18.39 -0.77 9.46
C ALA A 224 18.12 -2.16 8.83
N LEU A 225 17.87 -3.19 9.63
CA LEU A 225 17.50 -4.53 9.15
C LEU A 225 16.08 -4.56 8.56
N HIS A 226 15.20 -3.65 8.95
CA HIS A 226 13.86 -3.50 8.37
C HIS A 226 13.84 -2.50 7.20
N GLY A 227 14.71 -1.49 7.23
CA GLY A 227 14.69 -0.38 6.29
C GLY A 227 13.94 0.86 6.82
N ILE A 228 13.85 1.04 8.14
CA ILE A 228 13.19 2.21 8.76
C ILE A 228 14.05 3.46 8.53
N PRO A 229 13.58 4.46 7.76
CA PRO A 229 14.37 5.66 7.46
C PRO A 229 14.50 6.58 8.68
N GLY A 230 15.55 7.39 8.68
CA GLY A 230 15.83 8.36 9.76
C GLY A 230 14.90 9.58 9.79
N HIS A 231 14.08 9.78 8.77
CA HIS A 231 12.97 10.75 8.78
C HIS A 231 11.71 10.00 8.33
N ASN A 232 10.80 9.74 9.25
CA ASN A 232 9.60 8.93 9.01
C ASN A 232 8.33 9.46 9.70
N ASP A 233 8.44 10.51 10.49
CA ASP A 233 7.32 11.15 11.19
C ASP A 233 7.08 12.56 10.60
N PRO A 234 5.94 12.81 9.93
CA PRO A 234 5.63 14.12 9.35
C PRO A 234 5.40 15.22 10.39
N SER A 235 5.25 14.88 11.66
CA SER A 235 5.14 15.87 12.76
C SER A 235 6.50 16.37 13.24
N GLN A 236 7.61 15.74 12.83
CA GLN A 236 8.97 16.08 13.22
C GLN A 236 9.69 16.78 12.07
N PRO A 237 10.58 17.74 12.37
CA PRO A 237 11.44 18.34 11.36
C PRO A 237 12.39 17.27 10.79
N GLU A 238 12.76 17.44 9.53
CA GLU A 238 13.74 16.56 8.89
C GLU A 238 15.10 16.69 9.56
N PRO A 239 15.67 15.57 10.08
CA PRO A 239 17.01 15.61 10.67
C PRO A 239 18.08 15.91 9.62
N GLY A 240 19.15 16.59 10.02
CA GLY A 240 20.31 16.73 9.16
C GLY A 240 20.83 15.35 8.67
N PRO A 241 21.44 15.28 7.48
CA PRO A 241 21.84 14.02 6.86
C PRO A 241 22.89 13.23 7.66
N THR A 242 23.60 13.89 8.58
CA THR A 242 24.60 13.29 9.49
C THR A 242 24.24 13.47 10.97
N ASP A 243 23.06 13.96 11.27
CA ASP A 243 22.56 14.00 12.65
C ASP A 243 22.02 12.63 13.06
N TRP A 244 22.95 11.72 13.33
CA TRP A 244 22.63 10.31 13.61
C TRP A 244 21.74 10.15 14.84
N GLN A 245 21.85 11.03 15.84
CA GLN A 245 21.03 10.97 17.05
C GLN A 245 19.58 11.36 16.77
N ALA A 246 19.35 12.44 16.03
CA ALA A 246 17.98 12.85 15.66
C ALA A 246 17.33 11.83 14.69
N ARG A 247 18.11 11.29 13.75
CA ARG A 247 17.64 10.20 12.86
C ARG A 247 17.25 8.95 13.63
N GLN A 248 18.10 8.54 14.57
CA GLN A 248 17.82 7.39 15.44
C GLN A 248 16.59 7.62 16.34
N ALA A 249 16.37 8.84 16.83
CA ALA A 249 15.17 9.17 17.61
C ALA A 249 13.89 9.01 16.79
N ASN A 250 13.87 9.39 15.51
CA ASN A 250 12.76 9.10 14.59
C ASN A 250 12.58 7.59 14.39
N GLN A 251 13.68 6.85 14.16
CA GLN A 251 13.63 5.40 14.01
C GLN A 251 13.09 4.71 15.26
N TYR A 252 13.46 5.17 16.45
CA TYR A 252 12.93 4.62 17.71
C TYR A 252 11.41 4.73 17.79
N THR A 253 10.83 5.87 17.39
CA THR A 253 9.38 6.04 17.35
C THR A 253 8.73 5.02 16.43
N ALA A 254 9.28 4.83 15.23
CA ALA A 254 8.77 3.85 14.27
C ALA A 254 8.95 2.40 14.76
N VAL A 255 10.09 2.07 15.38
CA VAL A 255 10.32 0.74 16.00
C VAL A 255 9.28 0.44 17.08
N ARG A 256 8.93 1.41 17.93
CA ARG A 256 7.84 1.24 18.91
C ARG A 256 6.51 0.94 18.19
N GLY A 257 6.17 1.67 17.14
CA GLY A 257 4.98 1.41 16.32
C GLY A 257 4.98 0.01 15.71
N LEU A 258 6.12 -0.43 15.19
CA LEU A 258 6.30 -1.78 14.66
C LEU A 258 6.03 -2.86 15.72
N LEU A 259 6.54 -2.67 16.95
CA LEU A 259 6.33 -3.60 18.07
C LEU A 259 4.88 -3.64 18.53
N GLN A 260 4.19 -2.51 18.55
CA GLN A 260 2.82 -2.44 19.08
C GLN A 260 1.79 -3.17 18.21
N MET A 261 1.96 -3.20 16.90
CA MET A 261 0.97 -3.76 15.97
C MET A 261 1.56 -4.75 14.96
N PRO A 262 2.39 -4.34 13.97
CA PRO A 262 2.74 -5.23 12.85
C PRO A 262 3.50 -6.49 13.29
N ALA A 263 4.48 -6.35 14.18
CA ALA A 263 5.38 -7.44 14.53
C ALA A 263 4.74 -8.52 15.43
N PHE A 264 3.64 -8.22 16.08
CA PHE A 264 3.00 -9.11 17.04
C PHE A 264 1.51 -9.31 16.75
N SER A 265 0.65 -8.34 17.01
CA SER A 265 -0.81 -8.51 16.86
C SER A 265 -1.24 -8.81 15.42
N TRP A 266 -0.72 -8.08 14.43
CA TRP A 266 -1.05 -8.34 13.02
C TRP A 266 -0.40 -9.65 12.53
N ARG A 267 0.79 -9.96 13.03
CA ARG A 267 1.46 -11.24 12.77
C ARG A 267 0.63 -12.42 13.28
N GLN A 268 0.16 -12.37 14.52
CA GLN A 268 -0.65 -13.43 15.11
C GLN A 268 -1.92 -13.70 14.27
N GLU A 269 -2.59 -12.65 13.81
CA GLU A 269 -3.76 -12.79 12.94
C GLU A 269 -3.39 -13.45 11.60
N ALA A 270 -2.28 -13.03 10.97
CA ALA A 270 -1.80 -13.63 9.74
C ALA A 270 -1.36 -15.10 9.93
N GLU A 271 -0.74 -15.43 11.05
CA GLU A 271 -0.37 -16.80 11.43
C GLU A 271 -1.60 -17.68 11.64
N ALA A 272 -2.64 -17.17 12.31
CA ALA A 272 -3.90 -17.88 12.49
C ALA A 272 -4.56 -18.23 11.14
N ARG A 273 -4.54 -17.29 10.17
CA ARG A 273 -5.03 -17.56 8.80
C ARG A 273 -4.18 -18.54 8.02
N ALA A 274 -2.86 -18.44 8.16
CA ALA A 274 -1.92 -19.32 7.45
C ALA A 274 -1.85 -20.72 8.07
N GLY A 275 -2.42 -20.94 9.26
CA GLY A 275 -2.32 -22.17 10.02
C GLY A 275 -0.95 -22.40 10.64
N GLY A 276 -0.20 -21.34 10.99
CA GLY A 276 1.11 -21.35 11.59
C GLY A 276 1.98 -20.17 11.15
N ASN A 277 3.23 -20.14 11.57
CA ASN A 277 4.18 -19.07 11.26
C ASN A 277 4.71 -19.14 9.80
N PRO A 278 4.39 -18.17 8.92
CA PRO A 278 4.86 -18.15 7.54
C PRO A 278 6.26 -17.52 7.38
N SER A 279 6.92 -17.12 8.46
CA SER A 279 8.18 -16.37 8.41
C SER A 279 9.33 -17.11 9.11
N TRP A 280 10.57 -16.84 8.66
CA TRP A 280 11.77 -17.46 9.20
C TRP A 280 12.97 -16.52 9.11
N ASN A 281 13.97 -16.79 9.94
CA ASN A 281 15.31 -16.22 9.79
C ASN A 281 16.43 -17.27 9.80
N THR A 282 16.08 -18.54 9.62
CA THR A 282 17.04 -19.62 9.45
C THR A 282 17.93 -19.34 8.24
N GLY A 283 19.25 -19.42 8.41
CA GLY A 283 20.21 -19.17 7.34
C GLY A 283 20.43 -17.70 6.95
N VAL A 284 19.80 -16.74 7.64
CA VAL A 284 20.03 -15.32 7.39
C VAL A 284 21.41 -14.89 7.89
N ASP A 285 22.20 -14.30 7.01
CA ASP A 285 23.46 -13.62 7.33
C ASP A 285 23.17 -12.14 7.60
N TYR A 286 23.11 -11.75 8.88
CA TYR A 286 22.79 -10.38 9.28
C TYR A 286 23.92 -9.38 8.95
N THR A 287 25.16 -9.85 8.84
CA THR A 287 26.29 -9.03 8.39
C THR A 287 26.12 -8.64 6.93
N ALA A 288 25.81 -9.61 6.06
CA ALA A 288 25.53 -9.35 4.65
C ALA A 288 24.25 -8.54 4.45
N LEU A 289 23.23 -8.74 5.31
CA LEU A 289 21.97 -7.99 5.25
C LEU A 289 22.21 -6.51 5.56
N LEU A 290 22.89 -6.21 6.67
CA LEU A 290 23.23 -4.85 7.07
C LEU A 290 24.15 -4.16 6.05
N ALA A 291 25.13 -4.86 5.49
CA ALA A 291 26.07 -4.30 4.53
C ALA A 291 25.39 -3.77 3.25
N ARG A 292 24.19 -4.26 2.93
CA ARG A 292 23.38 -3.79 1.79
C ARG A 292 22.39 -2.69 2.16
N SER A 293 22.22 -2.42 3.46
CA SER A 293 21.29 -1.39 3.93
C SER A 293 21.82 0.01 3.63
N PRO A 294 21.00 0.94 3.12
CA PRO A 294 21.38 2.35 2.98
C PRO A 294 21.69 3.01 4.32
N LEU A 295 21.27 2.38 5.43
CA LEU A 295 21.47 2.85 6.80
C LEU A 295 22.78 2.32 7.45
N TYR A 296 23.59 1.55 6.70
CA TYR A 296 24.83 0.97 7.22
C TYR A 296 25.77 2.00 7.89
N LYS A 297 25.93 3.16 7.25
CA LYS A 297 26.78 4.24 7.78
C LYS A 297 26.25 4.78 9.11
N GLU A 298 24.96 5.05 9.19
CA GLU A 298 24.28 5.52 10.39
C GLU A 298 24.50 4.55 11.57
N VAL A 299 24.27 3.25 11.34
CA VAL A 299 24.51 2.20 12.35
C VAL A 299 25.97 2.22 12.79
N THR A 300 26.91 2.27 11.86
CA THR A 300 28.36 2.24 12.15
C THR A 300 28.78 3.42 13.02
N GLU A 301 28.31 4.63 12.72
CA GLU A 301 28.65 5.82 13.51
C GLU A 301 28.02 5.79 14.90
N LEU A 302 26.76 5.36 15.04
CA LEU A 302 26.13 5.22 16.35
C LEU A 302 26.81 4.15 17.22
N TYR A 303 27.26 3.03 16.64
CA TYR A 303 28.04 2.02 17.35
C TYR A 303 29.41 2.57 17.81
N LYS A 304 30.08 3.35 16.96
CA LYS A 304 31.33 4.00 17.30
C LYS A 304 31.16 5.01 18.43
N GLU A 305 30.13 5.85 18.36
CA GLU A 305 29.81 6.83 19.42
C GLU A 305 29.50 6.13 20.76
N ALA A 306 28.83 4.97 20.70
CA ALA A 306 28.51 4.17 21.88
C ALA A 306 29.69 3.34 22.41
N GLY A 307 30.85 3.33 21.74
CA GLY A 307 31.98 2.50 22.12
C GLY A 307 31.73 0.99 21.95
N LEU A 308 30.73 0.60 21.14
CA LEU A 308 30.35 -0.79 20.90
C LEU A 308 31.03 -1.40 19.68
N SER A 309 31.25 -2.72 19.73
CA SER A 309 31.67 -3.51 18.56
C SER A 309 30.46 -4.03 17.78
N LEU A 310 30.16 -3.41 16.64
CA LEU A 310 29.11 -3.87 15.72
C LEU A 310 29.33 -5.36 15.32
N ARG A 311 30.58 -5.77 15.08
CA ARG A 311 30.92 -7.17 14.78
C ARG A 311 30.52 -8.12 15.89
N THR A 312 30.68 -7.71 17.16
CA THR A 312 30.29 -8.55 18.32
C THR A 312 28.79 -8.78 18.34
N ASP A 313 27.99 -7.73 18.14
CA ASP A 313 26.53 -7.82 18.15
C ASP A 313 26.00 -8.59 16.94
N LEU A 314 26.56 -8.39 15.73
CA LEU A 314 26.21 -9.19 14.55
C LEU A 314 26.56 -10.68 14.77
N SER A 315 27.73 -10.99 15.36
CA SER A 315 28.09 -12.38 15.72
C SER A 315 27.15 -12.96 16.79
N ALA A 316 26.59 -12.13 17.69
CA ALA A 316 25.58 -12.59 18.65
C ALA A 316 24.25 -12.95 17.94
N LEU A 317 23.83 -12.15 16.93
CA LEU A 317 22.67 -12.50 16.09
C LEU A 317 22.90 -13.83 15.35
N ASP A 318 24.10 -14.06 14.82
CA ASP A 318 24.41 -15.27 14.06
C ASP A 318 24.39 -16.52 14.92
N ARG A 319 24.76 -16.42 16.19
CA ARG A 319 24.77 -17.55 17.14
C ARG A 319 23.44 -17.77 17.85
N ALA A 320 22.53 -16.80 17.82
CA ALA A 320 21.26 -16.91 18.52
C ALA A 320 20.35 -17.97 17.86
N PRO A 321 19.52 -18.66 18.65
CA PRO A 321 18.53 -19.60 18.12
C PRO A 321 17.59 -18.93 17.11
N ARG A 322 17.53 -19.50 15.91
CA ARG A 322 16.76 -18.97 14.79
C ARG A 322 15.28 -19.35 14.93
N VAL A 323 14.43 -18.54 14.31
CA VAL A 323 13.00 -18.81 14.18
C VAL A 323 12.75 -19.56 12.87
N PRO A 324 12.32 -20.84 12.91
CA PRO A 324 11.90 -21.56 11.71
C PRO A 324 10.49 -21.18 11.31
N ALA A 325 10.15 -21.41 10.04
CA ALA A 325 8.77 -21.30 9.57
C ALA A 325 8.06 -22.65 9.59
N ASP A 326 6.70 -22.58 9.58
CA ASP A 326 5.86 -23.76 9.36
C ASP A 326 5.64 -23.93 7.85
N PRO A 327 6.12 -25.03 7.23
CA PRO A 327 6.02 -25.19 5.78
C PRO A 327 4.60 -25.09 5.18
N PRO A 328 3.53 -25.57 5.84
CA PRO A 328 2.17 -25.33 5.39
C PRO A 328 1.78 -23.85 5.34
N ALA A 329 2.16 -23.07 6.37
CA ALA A 329 1.88 -21.64 6.44
C ALA A 329 2.66 -20.86 5.36
N VAL A 330 3.92 -21.23 5.10
CA VAL A 330 4.70 -20.66 3.98
C VAL A 330 4.01 -20.94 2.64
N ARG A 331 3.52 -22.17 2.43
CA ARG A 331 2.79 -22.51 1.19
C ARG A 331 1.52 -21.68 1.02
N TRP A 332 0.75 -21.53 2.10
CA TRP A 332 -0.45 -20.69 2.08
C TRP A 332 -0.10 -19.24 1.71
N MET A 333 0.88 -18.64 2.38
CA MET A 333 1.31 -17.27 2.13
C MET A 333 1.87 -17.09 0.71
N ARG A 334 2.62 -18.07 0.20
CA ARG A 334 3.11 -18.06 -1.19
C ARG A 334 1.96 -18.08 -2.21
N ASN A 335 0.97 -18.92 -1.97
CA ASN A 335 -0.15 -19.08 -2.90
C ASN A 335 -1.09 -17.88 -2.91
N THR A 336 -1.26 -17.21 -1.77
CA THR A 336 -2.21 -16.10 -1.62
C THR A 336 -1.56 -14.73 -1.82
N SER A 337 -0.30 -14.57 -1.39
CA SER A 337 0.27 -13.26 -1.09
C SER A 337 1.64 -12.98 -1.72
N VAL A 338 2.19 -13.88 -2.54
CA VAL A 338 3.43 -13.59 -3.29
C VAL A 338 3.07 -13.07 -4.67
N LEU A 339 3.71 -11.97 -5.05
CA LEU A 339 3.56 -11.33 -6.34
C LEU A 339 4.55 -11.95 -7.34
N SER A 340 4.05 -12.24 -8.53
CA SER A 340 4.84 -12.86 -9.61
C SER A 340 5.55 -11.86 -10.52
N GLY A 341 5.14 -10.61 -10.45
CA GLY A 341 5.55 -9.57 -11.39
C GLY A 341 4.97 -9.70 -12.79
N ARG A 342 4.06 -10.65 -13.04
CA ARG A 342 3.45 -10.88 -14.37
C ARG A 342 2.30 -9.92 -14.60
N LEU A 343 2.64 -8.73 -15.06
CA LEU A 343 1.66 -7.76 -15.51
C LEU A 343 1.33 -7.97 -16.99
N THR A 344 0.07 -7.84 -17.37
CA THR A 344 -0.39 -7.77 -18.77
C THR A 344 -0.87 -6.38 -19.13
N ASP A 345 -1.16 -5.55 -18.13
CA ASP A 345 -1.66 -4.20 -18.25
C ASP A 345 -0.79 -3.22 -17.47
N PRO A 346 -0.79 -1.92 -17.83
CA PRO A 346 0.03 -0.92 -17.16
C PRO A 346 -0.29 -0.79 -15.67
N GLN A 347 0.76 -0.80 -14.83
CA GLN A 347 0.67 -0.49 -13.41
C GLN A 347 1.61 0.66 -13.04
N LEU A 348 1.07 1.65 -12.34
CA LEU A 348 1.85 2.71 -11.70
C LEU A 348 1.87 2.49 -10.18
N ASN A 349 3.07 2.46 -9.61
CA ASN A 349 3.22 2.52 -8.15
C ASN A 349 3.68 3.91 -7.74
N ILE A 350 3.13 4.45 -6.67
CA ILE A 350 3.67 5.63 -5.99
C ILE A 350 3.99 5.30 -4.53
N HIS A 351 5.11 5.83 -4.01
CA HIS A 351 5.57 5.53 -2.67
C HIS A 351 6.23 6.75 -2.02
N THR A 352 6.01 6.98 -0.71
CA THR A 352 6.71 7.99 0.06
C THR A 352 8.11 7.51 0.43
N THR A 353 9.12 8.37 0.31
CA THR A 353 10.52 8.00 0.56
C THR A 353 10.82 7.74 2.04
N GLY A 354 10.02 8.32 2.93
CA GLY A 354 10.16 8.20 4.39
C GLY A 354 9.14 7.25 5.04
N ASP A 355 8.67 6.22 4.34
CA ASP A 355 7.73 5.24 4.89
C ASP A 355 8.45 4.24 5.81
N ALA A 356 8.07 4.21 7.07
CA ALA A 356 8.63 3.30 8.07
C ALA A 356 7.81 2.02 8.27
N LEU A 357 6.56 1.99 7.80
CA LEU A 357 5.70 0.80 7.91
C LEU A 357 5.96 -0.17 6.74
N ILE A 358 5.96 0.36 5.53
CA ILE A 358 6.32 -0.36 4.32
C ILE A 358 7.49 0.37 3.68
N PRO A 359 8.73 -0.07 3.93
CA PRO A 359 9.91 0.62 3.41
C PRO A 359 9.86 0.76 1.89
N VAL A 360 10.26 1.92 1.39
CA VAL A 360 10.23 2.25 -0.05
C VAL A 360 11.03 1.25 -0.91
N GLU A 361 11.94 0.51 -0.30
CA GLU A 361 12.67 -0.60 -0.90
C GLU A 361 11.75 -1.74 -1.40
N ALA A 362 10.50 -1.83 -0.90
CA ALA A 362 9.47 -2.74 -1.42
C ALA A 362 9.28 -2.59 -2.94
N GLU A 363 9.41 -1.37 -3.43
CA GLU A 363 9.36 -1.05 -4.86
C GLU A 363 10.50 -1.72 -5.65
N SER A 364 11.67 -1.89 -5.06
CA SER A 364 12.79 -2.59 -5.71
C SER A 364 12.53 -4.09 -5.86
N ALA A 365 11.81 -4.71 -4.90
CA ALA A 365 11.41 -6.11 -4.99
C ALA A 365 10.40 -6.31 -6.13
N HIS A 366 9.39 -5.45 -6.24
CA HIS A 366 8.40 -5.53 -7.32
C HIS A 366 9.03 -5.30 -8.70
N ARG A 367 9.90 -4.30 -8.82
CA ARG A 367 10.64 -4.05 -10.08
C ARG A 367 11.47 -5.26 -10.50
N ARG A 368 12.12 -5.94 -9.55
CA ARG A 368 12.88 -7.16 -9.80
C ARG A 368 11.96 -8.28 -10.28
N ALA A 369 10.83 -8.51 -9.62
CA ALA A 369 9.85 -9.51 -10.00
C ALA A 369 9.29 -9.25 -11.40
N ALA A 370 8.89 -8.01 -11.70
CA ALA A 370 8.39 -7.62 -13.03
C ALA A 370 9.48 -7.77 -14.12
N GLY A 371 10.74 -7.46 -13.79
CA GLY A 371 11.88 -7.68 -14.69
C GLY A 371 12.08 -9.15 -15.01
N ALA A 372 12.05 -10.02 -13.99
CA ALA A 372 12.18 -11.45 -14.13
C ALA A 372 11.01 -12.08 -14.93
N ALA A 373 9.82 -11.52 -14.78
CA ALA A 373 8.62 -11.95 -15.51
C ALA A 373 8.54 -11.39 -16.95
N GLY A 374 9.44 -10.48 -17.37
CA GLY A 374 9.42 -9.84 -18.69
C GLY A 374 8.43 -8.69 -18.85
N SER A 375 7.74 -8.26 -17.77
CA SER A 375 6.70 -7.24 -17.78
C SER A 375 7.18 -5.84 -17.31
N ALA A 376 8.48 -5.63 -17.15
CA ALA A 376 9.04 -4.37 -16.65
C ALA A 376 8.60 -3.12 -17.46
N HIS A 377 8.26 -3.26 -18.73
CA HIS A 377 7.77 -2.17 -19.58
C HIS A 377 6.36 -1.69 -19.21
N LEU A 378 5.58 -2.53 -18.52
CA LEU A 378 4.25 -2.23 -18.02
C LEU A 378 4.28 -1.58 -16.63
N LEU A 379 5.36 -1.76 -15.84
CA LEU A 379 5.50 -1.17 -14.53
C LEU A 379 6.18 0.20 -14.59
N ARG A 380 5.61 1.18 -13.89
CA ARG A 380 6.26 2.44 -13.54
C ARG A 380 6.20 2.68 -12.04
N GLN A 381 7.23 3.32 -11.53
CA GLN A 381 7.36 3.67 -10.12
C GLN A 381 7.72 5.13 -9.99
N ALA A 382 7.02 5.85 -9.14
CA ALA A 382 7.29 7.25 -8.83
C ALA A 382 7.31 7.46 -7.31
N TYR A 383 8.11 8.41 -6.87
CA TYR A 383 8.41 8.59 -5.46
C TYR A 383 8.06 10.00 -5.01
N VAL A 384 7.40 10.07 -3.86
CA VAL A 384 7.01 11.31 -3.20
C VAL A 384 7.96 11.53 -2.04
N ASP A 385 8.69 12.64 -2.07
CA ASP A 385 9.61 13.01 -1.00
C ASP A 385 8.83 13.43 0.25
N GLY A 386 9.05 12.70 1.32
CA GLY A 386 8.40 12.99 2.58
C GLY A 386 8.26 11.78 3.50
N PRO A 387 8.11 12.07 4.80
CA PRO A 387 7.96 11.07 5.85
C PRO A 387 6.53 10.51 5.91
N GLY A 388 6.44 9.32 6.48
CA GLY A 388 5.19 8.67 6.84
C GLY A 388 4.63 7.75 5.78
N HIS A 389 3.78 6.84 6.26
CA HIS A 389 3.13 5.84 5.43
C HIS A 389 1.94 6.43 4.68
N CYS A 390 1.92 6.35 3.35
CA CYS A 390 0.83 6.81 2.49
C CYS A 390 0.48 8.31 2.63
N THR A 391 1.41 9.16 2.97
CA THR A 391 1.18 10.60 3.21
C THR A 391 1.12 11.40 1.90
N PHE A 392 0.26 10.99 0.97
CA PHE A 392 0.04 11.67 -0.30
C PHE A 392 -0.96 12.81 -0.15
N THR A 393 -0.74 13.91 -0.88
CA THR A 393 -1.74 14.97 -1.07
C THR A 393 -2.82 14.50 -2.05
N THR A 394 -3.96 15.20 -2.05
CA THR A 394 -5.01 15.00 -3.07
C THR A 394 -4.44 15.12 -4.48
N GLY A 395 -3.63 16.15 -4.73
CA GLY A 395 -3.00 16.37 -6.02
C GLY A 395 -2.06 15.24 -6.45
N GLU A 396 -1.24 14.71 -5.54
CA GLU A 396 -0.33 13.59 -5.81
C GLU A 396 -1.10 12.30 -6.14
N THR A 397 -2.18 12.02 -5.41
CA THR A 397 -3.07 10.89 -5.66
C THR A 397 -3.74 10.97 -7.04
N LEU A 398 -4.31 12.13 -7.38
CA LEU A 398 -4.95 12.35 -8.68
C LEU A 398 -3.93 12.34 -9.83
N ALA A 399 -2.72 12.88 -9.62
CA ALA A 399 -1.66 12.83 -10.61
C ALA A 399 -1.25 11.39 -10.97
N ALA A 400 -1.25 10.48 -9.99
CA ALA A 400 -0.99 9.06 -10.25
C ALA A 400 -2.05 8.43 -11.17
N LEU A 401 -3.34 8.64 -10.88
CA LEU A 401 -4.44 8.15 -11.74
C LEU A 401 -4.34 8.73 -13.15
N ARG A 402 -4.20 10.05 -13.29
CA ARG A 402 -4.09 10.72 -14.59
C ARG A 402 -2.85 10.32 -15.38
N THR A 403 -1.77 9.93 -14.70
CA THR A 403 -0.55 9.41 -15.34
C THR A 403 -0.77 7.99 -15.90
N LEU A 404 -1.52 7.15 -15.17
CA LEU A 404 -1.94 5.85 -15.69
C LEU A 404 -2.86 6.03 -16.91
N GLU A 405 -3.86 6.92 -16.83
CA GLU A 405 -4.77 7.18 -17.97
C GLU A 405 -4.02 7.70 -19.20
N HIS A 406 -3.08 8.63 -19.00
CA HIS A 406 -2.22 9.07 -20.10
C HIS A 406 -1.47 7.90 -20.77
N ARG A 407 -0.96 6.93 -19.98
CA ARG A 407 -0.33 5.72 -20.51
C ARG A 407 -1.31 4.88 -21.32
N LEU A 408 -2.54 4.73 -20.84
CA LEU A 408 -3.59 3.96 -21.53
C LEU A 408 -4.02 4.63 -22.85
N ASP A 409 -4.12 5.96 -22.87
CA ASP A 409 -4.56 6.72 -24.03
C ASP A 409 -3.47 6.82 -25.11
N THR A 410 -2.21 6.94 -24.71
CA THR A 410 -1.10 7.23 -25.66
C THR A 410 -0.16 6.06 -25.91
N GLY A 411 -0.25 5.00 -25.13
CA GLY A 411 0.71 3.89 -25.14
C GLY A 411 2.09 4.25 -24.55
N ARG A 412 2.29 5.45 -23.99
CA ARG A 412 3.59 5.93 -23.49
C ARG A 412 3.51 6.40 -22.05
N TRP A 413 4.52 6.08 -21.26
CA TRP A 413 4.65 6.63 -19.93
C TRP A 413 5.19 8.06 -19.96
N ASP A 414 4.48 8.96 -19.28
CA ASP A 414 4.92 10.30 -18.93
C ASP A 414 4.87 10.46 -17.40
N ALA A 415 5.74 9.70 -16.74
CA ALA A 415 5.81 9.57 -15.28
C ALA A 415 7.11 10.17 -14.72
N SER A 416 7.67 11.17 -15.38
CA SER A 416 8.77 11.95 -14.81
C SER A 416 8.29 12.76 -13.60
N PRO A 417 9.15 13.03 -12.61
CA PRO A 417 8.77 13.89 -11.47
C PRO A 417 8.20 15.25 -11.91
N GLY A 418 8.75 15.84 -12.96
CA GLY A 418 8.24 17.11 -13.51
C GLY A 418 6.81 17.00 -14.05
N ALA A 419 6.51 15.94 -14.81
CA ALA A 419 5.18 15.68 -15.36
C ALA A 419 4.17 15.39 -14.24
N LEU A 420 4.52 14.53 -13.28
CA LEU A 420 3.69 14.21 -12.12
C LEU A 420 3.41 15.45 -11.27
N ASN A 421 4.44 16.25 -10.96
CA ASN A 421 4.28 17.49 -10.22
C ASN A 421 3.41 18.52 -10.96
N SER A 422 3.46 18.57 -12.29
CA SER A 422 2.59 19.41 -13.10
C SER A 422 1.13 18.98 -12.97
N ARG A 423 0.85 17.67 -13.11
CA ARG A 423 -0.51 17.12 -12.95
C ARG A 423 -1.05 17.30 -11.53
N ALA A 424 -0.18 17.13 -10.52
CA ALA A 424 -0.58 17.33 -9.12
C ALA A 424 -0.98 18.78 -8.84
N ARG A 425 -0.21 19.75 -9.32
CA ARG A 425 -0.58 21.19 -9.21
C ARG A 425 -1.87 21.54 -9.95
N GLN A 426 -2.15 20.89 -11.08
CA GLN A 426 -3.40 21.08 -11.81
C GLN A 426 -4.60 20.53 -11.02
N ALA A 427 -4.41 19.43 -10.31
CA ALA A 427 -5.44 18.79 -9.51
C ALA A 427 -5.67 19.48 -8.16
N ASP A 428 -4.62 19.99 -7.55
CA ASP A 428 -4.64 20.65 -6.25
C ASP A 428 -3.61 21.81 -6.25
N PRO A 429 -4.02 23.00 -6.71
CA PRO A 429 -3.14 24.17 -6.78
C PRO A 429 -2.62 24.66 -5.42
N ALA A 430 -3.31 24.29 -4.32
CA ALA A 430 -2.95 24.74 -2.96
C ALA A 430 -1.82 23.88 -2.36
N ALA A 431 -1.64 22.64 -2.78
CA ALA A 431 -0.63 21.75 -2.26
C ALA A 431 0.65 21.78 -3.11
N ALA A 432 1.81 21.88 -2.46
CA ALA A 432 3.10 21.72 -3.11
C ALA A 432 3.35 20.24 -3.40
N PRO A 433 3.43 19.79 -4.66
CA PRO A 433 3.68 18.40 -4.97
C PRO A 433 5.16 18.06 -4.82
N ARG A 434 5.43 16.82 -4.37
CA ARG A 434 6.75 16.38 -3.89
C ARG A 434 7.32 15.21 -4.68
N PHE A 435 6.89 14.96 -5.92
CA PHE A 435 7.52 13.92 -6.72
C PHE A 435 8.97 14.26 -7.03
N VAL A 436 9.87 13.31 -6.76
CA VAL A 436 11.33 13.46 -6.91
C VAL A 436 11.93 12.29 -7.69
N PRO A 437 13.11 12.49 -8.30
CA PRO A 437 13.94 11.38 -8.75
C PRO A 437 14.42 10.59 -7.53
N TYR A 438 14.09 9.30 -7.47
CA TYR A 438 14.53 8.43 -6.40
C TYR A 438 14.77 7.01 -6.92
N ARG A 439 15.72 6.31 -6.32
CA ARG A 439 16.01 4.91 -6.62
C ARG A 439 16.16 4.14 -5.31
N PRO A 440 15.15 3.37 -4.91
CA PRO A 440 15.24 2.58 -3.70
C PRO A 440 16.39 1.58 -3.76
N ALA A 441 17.02 1.38 -2.62
CA ALA A 441 17.97 0.28 -2.42
C ALA A 441 17.28 -1.08 -2.62
N ALA A 442 18.08 -2.14 -2.62
CA ALA A 442 17.51 -3.49 -2.66
C ALA A 442 16.69 -3.78 -1.40
N TYR A 443 15.52 -4.38 -1.58
CA TYR A 443 14.73 -4.85 -0.43
C TYR A 443 15.55 -5.85 0.39
N PRO A 444 15.52 -5.80 1.73
CA PRO A 444 16.40 -6.61 2.57
C PRO A 444 16.27 -8.11 2.31
N ARG A 445 15.04 -8.64 2.30
CA ARG A 445 14.75 -10.06 2.10
C ARG A 445 13.66 -10.29 1.05
N PRO A 446 13.96 -10.03 -0.23
CA PRO A 446 12.99 -10.21 -1.30
C PRO A 446 12.64 -11.69 -1.48
N HIS A 447 11.36 -11.97 -1.73
CA HIS A 447 10.85 -13.30 -2.06
C HIS A 447 9.88 -13.19 -3.23
N ASP A 448 10.20 -13.81 -4.35
CA ASP A 448 9.33 -13.86 -5.52
C ASP A 448 9.28 -15.28 -6.11
N LEU A 449 8.28 -15.54 -6.96
CA LEU A 449 8.10 -16.86 -7.57
C LEU A 449 9.13 -17.19 -8.66
N ALA A 450 9.75 -16.16 -9.26
CA ALA A 450 10.76 -16.34 -10.32
C ALA A 450 12.14 -16.62 -9.74
N HIS A 451 12.41 -16.12 -8.53
CA HIS A 451 13.70 -16.29 -7.85
C HIS A 451 13.48 -16.77 -6.41
N PRO A 452 13.17 -18.06 -6.22
CA PRO A 452 12.89 -18.61 -4.89
C PRO A 452 14.15 -18.83 -4.04
N SER A 453 15.22 -18.04 -4.22
CA SER A 453 16.50 -18.20 -3.52
C SER A 453 16.38 -18.22 -2.00
N ASP A 454 15.32 -17.57 -1.45
CA ASP A 454 15.00 -17.59 -0.02
C ASP A 454 13.79 -18.49 0.28
N ALA A 455 13.49 -19.43 -0.61
CA ALA A 455 12.28 -20.24 -0.56
C ALA A 455 12.38 -21.48 0.35
N ARG A 456 13.51 -21.70 0.99
CA ARG A 456 13.68 -22.83 1.92
C ARG A 456 13.55 -22.30 3.36
N PRO A 457 12.53 -22.76 4.10
CA PRO A 457 12.41 -22.49 5.53
C PRO A 457 13.57 -23.08 6.32
#